data_765184c137416540881377a6d019185d
#
_entry.id   765184c137416540881377a6d019185d
#
_cell.length_a   1.000
_cell.length_b   1.000
_cell.length_c   1.000
_cell.angle_alpha   90.00
_cell.angle_beta   90.00
_cell.angle_gamma   90.00
#
_symmetry.space_group_name_H-M   'P 1'
#
loop_
_entity.id
_entity.type
_entity.pdbx_description
1 polymer ?
#
loop_
_entity_poly.entity_id
_entity_poly.type
_entity_poly.pdbx_seq_one_letter_code
_entity_poly.pdbx_strand_id
1 'polypeptide(L)'
;GAGVSAVGIVTAGGGMRVTGGVIEALSGQNKVPSLYADITDLPNSSDYHGLFAHVHANGKAYYSHNMGATVTVTVGADTVGGQSTGVFYFNGTEKPPLFPIIRNATYIFDQSHSTNATYGGGSPHPLMFSTGSGGDHNGHGHYMTGITYKLDGVAKTMMQYTSGFAAATSRTVEWKVPANAPATLYYWCHHHTGQGNSFSLSDGAYLELVNKDKFGVTGLGTEVYNIGILTATSVTATGIDLNGDLDVDGHTNLDNV
;
A
#
# COMPACT_ATOMS: atom_id res chain seq x y z
N GLY A 1 35.43 19.05 -3.44
CA GLY A 1 34.94 19.20 -2.07
C GLY A 1 35.98 18.70 -1.08
N ALA A 2 36.25 19.44 -0.03
CA ALA A 2 37.17 19.03 1.02
C ALA A 2 36.46 18.00 1.92
N GLY A 3 37.04 16.81 2.08
CA GLY A 3 36.59 15.83 3.05
C GLY A 3 37.04 16.22 4.45
N VAL A 4 36.26 15.87 5.46
CA VAL A 4 36.71 15.94 6.88
C VAL A 4 37.29 14.56 7.22
N SER A 5 38.58 14.52 7.54
CA SER A 5 39.22 13.34 8.10
C SER A 5 39.47 13.60 9.59
N ALA A 6 38.87 12.79 10.46
CA ALA A 6 39.07 12.87 11.90
C ALA A 6 39.54 11.51 12.43
N VAL A 7 40.57 11.56 13.28
CA VAL A 7 41.03 10.41 14.06
C VAL A 7 40.41 10.55 15.46
N GLY A 8 39.39 9.75 15.76
CA GLY A 8 38.70 9.81 17.03
C GLY A 8 37.18 10.01 16.88
N ILE A 9 36.56 10.67 17.85
CA ILE A 9 35.12 10.89 17.91
C ILE A 9 34.75 12.20 17.20
N VAL A 10 33.81 12.13 16.24
CA VAL A 10 33.15 13.32 15.69
C VAL A 10 31.81 13.49 16.38
N THR A 11 31.63 14.62 17.07
CA THR A 11 30.35 14.96 17.72
C THR A 11 29.63 16.02 16.90
N ALA A 12 28.43 15.72 16.43
CA ALA A 12 27.55 16.65 15.74
C ALA A 12 26.34 16.95 16.62
N GLY A 13 26.25 18.12 17.23
CA GLY A 13 25.19 18.49 18.18
C GLY A 13 23.82 18.67 17.54
N GLY A 14 23.75 18.88 16.21
CA GLY A 14 22.49 19.04 15.44
C GLY A 14 22.17 17.88 14.51
N GLY A 15 22.87 16.74 14.67
CA GLY A 15 22.71 15.60 13.78
C GLY A 15 23.63 15.63 12.56
N MET A 16 23.61 14.55 11.78
CA MET A 16 24.39 14.40 10.56
C MET A 16 23.45 14.06 9.40
N ARG A 17 23.56 14.79 8.30
CA ARG A 17 22.81 14.54 7.08
C ARG A 17 23.76 14.21 5.93
N VAL A 18 23.58 13.03 5.33
CA VAL A 18 24.27 12.64 4.11
C VAL A 18 23.32 12.83 2.93
N THR A 19 23.67 13.69 1.98
CA THR A 19 22.81 14.05 0.84
C THR A 19 23.21 13.37 -0.47
N GLY A 20 24.31 12.65 -0.48
CA GLY A 20 24.75 11.86 -1.64
C GLY A 20 25.89 10.96 -1.19
N GLY A 21 25.68 9.67 -1.27
CA GLY A 21 26.61 8.66 -0.80
C GLY A 21 26.02 7.81 0.33
N VAL A 22 26.88 7.12 1.05
CA VAL A 22 26.54 6.18 2.11
C VAL A 22 27.20 6.59 3.43
N ILE A 23 26.63 6.15 4.55
CA ILE A 23 27.30 6.07 5.82
C ILE A 23 27.90 4.67 5.89
N GLU A 24 29.23 4.57 5.79
CA GLU A 24 29.94 3.31 5.90
C GLU A 24 30.54 3.19 7.30
N ALA A 25 30.31 2.07 7.94
CA ALA A 25 30.94 1.72 9.19
C ALA A 25 31.47 0.27 9.14
N LEU A 26 32.59 0.03 9.80
CA LEU A 26 33.25 -1.28 9.79
C LEU A 26 32.35 -2.36 10.38
N SER A 27 32.39 -3.54 9.78
CA SER A 27 31.65 -4.71 10.26
C SER A 27 31.95 -5.01 11.73
N GLY A 28 30.91 -5.29 12.49
CA GLY A 28 31.01 -5.60 13.92
C GLY A 28 31.18 -4.39 14.86
N GLN A 29 31.31 -3.18 14.31
CA GLN A 29 31.53 -1.95 15.12
C GLN A 29 30.38 -0.94 15.02
N ASN A 30 29.36 -1.25 14.24
CA ASN A 30 28.20 -0.38 14.05
C ASN A 30 27.27 -0.42 15.25
N LYS A 31 27.03 0.73 15.86
CA LYS A 31 25.98 0.90 16.87
C LYS A 31 25.15 2.11 16.49
N VAL A 32 24.04 1.87 15.82
CA VAL A 32 23.06 2.92 15.47
C VAL A 32 21.80 2.64 16.29
N PRO A 33 21.67 3.22 17.50
CA PRO A 33 20.47 3.05 18.30
C PRO A 33 19.31 3.84 17.66
N SER A 34 18.25 3.15 17.29
CA SER A 34 16.98 3.75 16.85
C SER A 34 15.94 3.52 17.94
N LEU A 35 16.18 4.09 19.12
CA LEU A 35 15.42 3.86 20.33
C LEU A 35 14.35 4.93 20.54
N TYR A 36 13.11 4.51 20.73
CA TYR A 36 11.97 5.33 21.12
C TYR A 36 11.43 4.85 22.45
N ALA A 37 10.99 5.76 23.31
CA ALA A 37 10.50 5.41 24.64
C ALA A 37 9.18 4.63 24.53
N ASP A 38 8.24 5.11 23.75
CA ASP A 38 6.91 4.50 23.53
C ASP A 38 6.56 4.42 22.03
N ILE A 39 5.54 3.66 21.69
CA ILE A 39 5.04 3.53 20.33
C ILE A 39 4.44 4.85 19.81
N THR A 40 3.93 5.67 20.71
CA THR A 40 3.38 7.00 20.38
C THR A 40 4.46 8.04 20.05
N ASP A 41 5.71 7.75 20.39
CA ASP A 41 6.86 8.60 20.05
C ASP A 41 7.41 8.33 18.65
N LEU A 42 6.93 7.28 17.99
CA LEU A 42 7.34 6.99 16.63
C LEU A 42 6.89 8.12 15.70
N PRO A 43 7.77 8.63 14.84
CA PRO A 43 7.38 9.63 13.85
C PRO A 43 6.37 9.07 12.88
N ASN A 44 5.68 9.93 12.14
CA ASN A 44 4.74 9.48 11.12
C ASN A 44 5.44 8.54 10.13
N SER A 45 4.96 7.31 10.02
CA SER A 45 5.54 6.29 9.14
C SER A 45 5.60 6.72 7.67
N SER A 46 4.72 7.60 7.27
CA SER A 46 4.65 8.12 5.91
C SER A 46 5.81 9.05 5.56
N ASP A 47 6.35 9.78 6.55
CA ASP A 47 7.48 10.69 6.34
C ASP A 47 8.82 9.97 6.42
N TYR A 48 8.84 8.76 7.01
CA TYR A 48 10.04 8.00 7.30
C TYR A 48 9.96 6.56 6.78
N HIS A 49 9.55 6.39 5.53
CA HIS A 49 9.53 5.08 4.88
C HIS A 49 10.91 4.40 4.97
N GLY A 50 10.93 3.17 5.46
CA GLY A 50 12.17 2.42 5.68
C GLY A 50 12.84 2.66 7.04
N LEU A 51 12.26 3.49 7.92
CA LEU A 51 12.78 3.67 9.28
C LEU A 51 12.71 2.35 10.05
N PHE A 52 13.81 1.97 10.64
CA PHE A 52 13.89 0.91 11.64
C PHE A 52 13.85 1.53 13.04
N ALA A 53 12.99 1.05 13.92
CA ALA A 53 12.80 1.57 15.26
C ALA A 53 12.68 0.45 16.29
N HIS A 54 13.27 0.66 17.49
CA HIS A 54 13.06 -0.17 18.67
C HIS A 54 12.26 0.65 19.69
N VAL A 55 11.14 0.12 20.16
CA VAL A 55 10.29 0.74 21.17
C VAL A 55 10.60 0.12 22.53
N HIS A 56 11.13 0.94 23.46
CA HIS A 56 11.63 0.45 24.76
C HIS A 56 10.51 -0.05 25.68
N ALA A 57 9.38 0.64 25.71
CA ALA A 57 8.25 0.28 26.59
C ALA A 57 7.72 -1.14 26.38
N ASN A 58 7.78 -1.66 25.16
CA ASN A 58 7.28 -3.00 24.84
C ASN A 58 8.36 -3.98 24.37
N GLY A 59 9.63 -3.53 24.25
CA GLY A 59 10.75 -4.34 23.81
C GLY A 59 10.71 -4.79 22.36
N LYS A 60 9.87 -4.17 21.53
CA LYS A 60 9.65 -4.59 20.15
C LYS A 60 10.40 -3.73 19.14
N ALA A 61 10.74 -4.33 18.01
CA ALA A 61 11.27 -3.66 16.84
C ALA A 61 10.19 -3.43 15.80
N TYR A 62 10.29 -2.31 15.08
CA TYR A 62 9.33 -1.88 14.07
C TYR A 62 10.05 -1.43 12.81
N TYR A 63 9.38 -1.60 11.68
CA TYR A 63 9.81 -1.13 10.38
C TYR A 63 8.72 -0.26 9.77
N SER A 64 9.07 0.97 9.39
CA SER A 64 8.13 1.87 8.74
C SER A 64 7.94 1.47 7.28
N HIS A 65 6.72 1.13 6.92
CA HIS A 65 6.34 0.77 5.56
C HIS A 65 5.22 1.65 5.06
N ASN A 66 5.51 2.39 3.99
CA ASN A 66 4.55 3.27 3.35
C ASN A 66 4.82 3.33 1.85
N MET A 67 4.23 2.40 1.12
CA MET A 67 4.34 2.35 -0.33
C MET A 67 2.99 2.63 -0.97
N GLY A 68 2.99 3.56 -1.92
CA GLY A 68 1.95 3.66 -2.92
C GLY A 68 2.01 2.50 -3.90
N ALA A 69 1.04 2.41 -4.77
CA ALA A 69 0.94 1.33 -5.76
C ALA A 69 0.48 1.87 -7.11
N THR A 70 0.82 1.15 -8.17
CA THR A 70 0.11 1.27 -9.43
C THR A 70 -1.13 0.39 -9.39
N VAL A 71 -2.28 1.00 -9.61
CA VAL A 71 -3.59 0.33 -9.66
C VAL A 71 -4.02 0.26 -11.11
N THR A 72 -4.09 -0.94 -11.65
CA THR A 72 -4.65 -1.14 -12.98
C THR A 72 -6.16 -0.92 -12.93
N VAL A 73 -6.65 0.03 -13.73
CA VAL A 73 -8.07 0.36 -13.83
C VAL A 73 -8.61 -0.13 -15.16
N THR A 74 -9.67 -0.91 -15.11
CA THR A 74 -10.42 -1.34 -16.30
C THR A 74 -11.90 -1.07 -16.08
N VAL A 75 -12.68 -1.14 -17.15
CA VAL A 75 -14.15 -1.11 -17.08
C VAL A 75 -14.68 -2.44 -17.56
N GLY A 76 -15.63 -3.01 -16.85
CA GLY A 76 -16.24 -4.29 -17.13
C GLY A 76 -17.71 -4.33 -16.74
N ALA A 77 -18.36 -5.47 -16.94
CA ALA A 77 -19.76 -5.67 -16.57
C ALA A 77 -19.99 -5.43 -15.08
N ASP A 78 -21.12 -4.82 -14.73
CA ASP A 78 -21.62 -4.79 -13.37
C ASP A 78 -22.36 -6.10 -13.10
N THR A 79 -21.76 -6.98 -12.31
CA THR A 79 -22.33 -8.30 -12.03
C THR A 79 -23.37 -8.25 -10.90
N VAL A 80 -23.39 -7.17 -10.13
CA VAL A 80 -24.24 -7.01 -8.94
C VAL A 80 -25.38 -6.01 -9.16
N GLY A 81 -25.07 -4.85 -9.76
CA GLY A 81 -26.01 -3.73 -9.86
C GLY A 81 -26.67 -3.55 -11.23
N GLY A 82 -26.22 -4.23 -12.28
CA GLY A 82 -26.80 -4.16 -13.63
C GLY A 82 -26.52 -2.85 -14.38
N GLN A 83 -25.45 -2.14 -14.06
CA GLN A 83 -25.05 -0.91 -14.75
C GLN A 83 -24.60 -1.23 -16.18
N SER A 84 -25.41 -0.86 -17.18
CA SER A 84 -25.17 -1.20 -18.59
C SER A 84 -23.91 -0.59 -19.18
N THR A 85 -23.47 0.55 -18.67
CA THR A 85 -22.22 1.23 -19.08
C THR A 85 -20.99 0.68 -18.39
N GLY A 86 -21.14 -0.39 -17.60
CA GLY A 86 -20.07 -1.04 -16.84
C GLY A 86 -19.71 -0.33 -15.54
N VAL A 87 -18.77 -0.91 -14.82
CA VAL A 87 -18.23 -0.38 -13.57
C VAL A 87 -16.71 -0.47 -13.57
N PHE A 88 -16.04 0.30 -12.71
CA PHE A 88 -14.60 0.21 -12.55
C PHE A 88 -14.17 -1.08 -11.85
N TYR A 89 -13.11 -1.66 -12.38
CA TYR A 89 -12.35 -2.74 -11.76
C TYR A 89 -10.97 -2.23 -11.38
N PHE A 90 -10.57 -2.43 -10.14
CA PHE A 90 -9.22 -2.10 -9.65
C PHE A 90 -8.46 -3.40 -9.43
N ASN A 91 -7.34 -3.57 -10.15
CA ASN A 91 -6.54 -4.79 -10.14
C ASN A 91 -7.40 -6.07 -10.34
N GLY A 92 -8.41 -5.99 -11.19
CA GLY A 92 -9.34 -7.09 -11.48
C GLY A 92 -10.50 -7.25 -10.49
N THR A 93 -10.55 -6.50 -9.40
CA THR A 93 -11.66 -6.53 -8.45
C THR A 93 -12.74 -5.55 -8.87
N GLU A 94 -13.97 -6.06 -9.03
CA GLU A 94 -15.13 -5.29 -9.41
C GLU A 94 -15.48 -4.27 -8.33
N LYS A 95 -15.53 -2.99 -8.71
CA LYS A 95 -16.07 -1.88 -7.93
C LYS A 95 -15.74 -1.97 -6.42
N PRO A 96 -14.46 -2.16 -6.04
CA PRO A 96 -14.11 -2.49 -4.66
C PRO A 96 -14.56 -1.38 -3.70
N PRO A 97 -15.37 -1.72 -2.67
CA PRO A 97 -15.70 -0.79 -1.61
C PRO A 97 -14.51 -0.63 -0.66
N LEU A 98 -14.36 0.56 -0.09
CA LEU A 98 -13.32 0.84 0.90
C LEU A 98 -11.91 0.44 0.42
N PHE A 99 -11.62 0.67 -0.87
CA PHE A 99 -10.31 0.36 -1.43
C PHE A 99 -9.22 1.06 -0.59
N PRO A 100 -8.21 0.31 -0.09
CA PRO A 100 -7.28 0.83 0.89
C PRO A 100 -6.29 1.81 0.27
N ILE A 101 -6.20 2.99 0.86
CA ILE A 101 -5.27 4.06 0.49
C ILE A 101 -4.51 4.51 1.74
N ILE A 102 -3.22 4.71 1.60
CA ILE A 102 -2.34 5.18 2.67
C ILE A 102 -2.01 6.66 2.43
N ARG A 103 -2.21 7.50 3.45
CA ARG A 103 -1.81 8.93 3.39
C ARG A 103 -0.30 9.07 3.19
N ASN A 104 0.12 10.15 2.55
CA ASN A 104 1.50 10.45 2.14
C ASN A 104 2.13 9.46 1.14
N ALA A 105 1.41 8.42 0.72
CA ALA A 105 1.82 7.53 -0.35
C ALA A 105 1.42 8.11 -1.73
N THR A 106 2.04 7.59 -2.78
CA THR A 106 1.69 7.96 -4.16
C THR A 106 1.05 6.77 -4.86
N TYR A 107 -0.15 6.95 -5.37
CA TYR A 107 -0.85 5.97 -6.19
C TYR A 107 -0.91 6.43 -7.63
N ILE A 108 -0.78 5.48 -8.55
CA ILE A 108 -0.99 5.71 -9.99
C ILE A 108 -2.14 4.81 -10.42
N PHE A 109 -3.28 5.41 -10.72
CA PHE A 109 -4.41 4.70 -11.32
C PHE A 109 -4.21 4.70 -12.83
N ASP A 110 -3.83 3.55 -13.36
CA ASP A 110 -3.57 3.37 -14.80
C ASP A 110 -4.85 2.96 -15.52
N GLN A 111 -5.38 3.89 -16.29
CA GLN A 111 -6.56 3.76 -17.15
C GLN A 111 -6.20 3.52 -18.63
N SER A 112 -4.97 3.11 -18.95
CA SER A 112 -4.52 2.94 -20.34
C SER A 112 -5.22 1.77 -21.05
N HIS A 113 -5.82 0.83 -20.31
CA HIS A 113 -6.57 -0.27 -20.91
C HIS A 113 -7.73 0.25 -21.77
N SER A 114 -7.95 -0.37 -22.94
CA SER A 114 -8.91 0.08 -23.95
C SER A 114 -10.35 0.17 -23.44
N THR A 115 -10.75 -0.67 -22.48
CA THR A 115 -12.09 -0.63 -21.89
C THR A 115 -12.44 0.70 -21.24
N ASN A 116 -11.44 1.44 -20.74
CA ASN A 116 -11.70 2.78 -20.20
C ASN A 116 -12.11 3.79 -21.27
N ALA A 117 -11.72 3.56 -22.52
CA ALA A 117 -12.07 4.45 -23.63
C ALA A 117 -13.37 4.05 -24.35
N THR A 118 -13.71 2.75 -24.36
CA THR A 118 -14.71 2.24 -25.32
C THR A 118 -15.69 1.20 -24.76
N TYR A 119 -15.66 0.87 -23.46
CA TYR A 119 -16.59 -0.13 -22.92
C TYR A 119 -18.04 0.31 -23.05
N GLY A 120 -18.91 -0.65 -23.43
CA GLY A 120 -20.34 -0.39 -23.61
C GLY A 120 -20.69 0.38 -24.87
N GLY A 121 -19.75 0.59 -25.79
CA GLY A 121 -19.97 1.24 -27.10
C GLY A 121 -20.31 2.74 -27.00
N GLY A 122 -20.01 3.36 -25.88
CA GLY A 122 -20.41 4.72 -25.55
C GLY A 122 -19.27 5.66 -25.23
N SER A 123 -19.52 6.54 -24.28
CA SER A 123 -18.57 7.54 -23.82
C SER A 123 -17.42 6.91 -23.01
N PRO A 124 -16.24 7.53 -23.01
CA PRO A 124 -15.12 7.07 -22.21
C PRO A 124 -15.40 7.17 -20.70
N HIS A 125 -14.54 6.55 -19.90
CA HIS A 125 -14.72 6.42 -18.45
C HIS A 125 -13.57 7.07 -17.64
N PRO A 126 -13.41 8.39 -17.68
CA PRO A 126 -12.40 9.06 -16.86
C PRO A 126 -12.70 8.89 -15.36
N LEU A 127 -11.71 8.40 -14.62
CA LEU A 127 -11.78 8.22 -13.17
C LEU A 127 -11.62 9.57 -12.47
N MET A 128 -12.54 9.87 -11.57
CA MET A 128 -12.58 11.10 -10.75
C MET A 128 -12.72 10.74 -9.28
N PHE A 129 -12.33 11.68 -8.41
CA PHE A 129 -12.45 11.53 -6.96
C PHE A 129 -13.32 12.63 -6.36
N SER A 130 -13.96 12.35 -5.23
CA SER A 130 -14.84 13.29 -4.52
C SER A 130 -14.93 12.97 -3.03
N THR A 131 -15.49 13.91 -2.26
CA THR A 131 -15.75 13.73 -0.83
C THR A 131 -17.09 13.03 -0.55
N GLY A 132 -17.94 12.87 -1.56
CA GLY A 132 -19.21 12.16 -1.44
C GLY A 132 -19.48 11.24 -2.62
N SER A 133 -20.32 10.25 -2.39
CA SER A 133 -20.66 9.21 -3.37
C SER A 133 -21.24 9.81 -4.66
N GLY A 134 -20.75 9.34 -5.81
CA GLY A 134 -21.21 9.79 -7.13
C GLY A 134 -20.65 11.14 -7.58
N GLY A 135 -19.84 11.80 -6.75
CA GLY A 135 -19.15 13.02 -7.10
C GLY A 135 -20.07 14.12 -7.61
N ASP A 136 -19.70 14.72 -8.75
CA ASP A 136 -20.44 15.82 -9.36
C ASP A 136 -21.87 15.44 -9.79
N HIS A 137 -22.11 14.18 -10.13
CA HIS A 137 -23.44 13.68 -10.44
C HIS A 137 -24.43 13.82 -9.27
N ASN A 138 -23.92 13.84 -8.04
CA ASN A 138 -24.71 13.99 -6.80
C ASN A 138 -24.41 15.31 -6.07
N GLY A 139 -23.78 16.28 -6.74
CA GLY A 139 -23.48 17.60 -6.18
C GLY A 139 -22.31 17.63 -5.20
N HIS A 140 -21.45 16.60 -5.16
CA HIS A 140 -20.29 16.55 -4.27
C HIS A 140 -19.00 17.09 -4.88
N GLY A 141 -19.05 17.50 -6.17
CA GLY A 141 -17.92 18.06 -6.90
C GLY A 141 -16.73 17.09 -7.05
N HIS A 142 -15.55 17.69 -7.22
CA HIS A 142 -14.30 16.96 -7.45
C HIS A 142 -13.32 17.16 -6.30
N TYR A 143 -12.70 16.07 -5.83
CA TYR A 143 -11.55 16.15 -4.95
C TYR A 143 -10.28 16.21 -5.80
N MET A 144 -9.52 17.29 -5.67
CA MET A 144 -8.37 17.59 -6.53
C MET A 144 -7.04 17.62 -5.78
N THR A 145 -7.06 17.56 -4.44
CA THR A 145 -5.85 17.75 -3.63
C THR A 145 -4.88 16.60 -3.82
N GLY A 146 -3.68 16.91 -4.32
CA GLY A 146 -2.63 15.95 -4.61
C GLY A 146 -2.80 15.16 -5.91
N ILE A 147 -3.86 15.44 -6.71
CA ILE A 147 -4.16 14.73 -7.95
C ILE A 147 -3.51 15.40 -9.15
N THR A 148 -2.93 14.60 -10.01
CA THR A 148 -2.39 14.99 -11.32
C THR A 148 -2.93 14.05 -12.38
N TYR A 149 -3.70 14.57 -13.31
CA TYR A 149 -4.16 13.85 -14.49
C TYR A 149 -3.10 13.89 -15.58
N LYS A 150 -2.85 12.76 -16.25
CA LYS A 150 -1.88 12.70 -17.36
C LYS A 150 -2.47 11.95 -18.56
N LEU A 151 -2.25 12.49 -19.75
CA LEU A 151 -2.49 11.82 -21.03
C LEU A 151 -1.16 11.73 -21.78
N ASP A 152 -0.80 10.54 -22.22
CA ASP A 152 0.45 10.25 -22.92
C ASP A 152 1.68 10.81 -22.18
N GLY A 153 1.68 10.64 -20.86
CA GLY A 153 2.73 11.11 -19.96
C GLY A 153 2.71 12.60 -19.62
N VAL A 154 1.87 13.41 -20.29
CA VAL A 154 1.81 14.87 -20.12
C VAL A 154 0.70 15.23 -19.13
N ALA A 155 1.04 16.06 -18.13
CA ALA A 155 0.07 16.58 -17.17
C ALA A 155 -1.01 17.43 -17.87
N LYS A 156 -2.24 17.25 -17.46
CA LYS A 156 -3.44 17.92 -18.02
C LYS A 156 -4.28 18.52 -16.92
N THR A 157 -5.00 19.60 -17.25
CA THR A 157 -6.13 20.00 -16.42
C THR A 157 -7.22 18.93 -16.48
N MET A 158 -8.12 18.90 -15.51
CA MET A 158 -9.24 17.97 -15.49
C MET A 158 -10.06 18.04 -16.79
N MET A 159 -10.35 19.26 -17.28
CA MET A 159 -11.08 19.47 -18.54
C MET A 159 -10.32 18.90 -19.75
N GLN A 160 -9.01 19.12 -19.84
CA GLN A 160 -8.17 18.56 -20.90
C GLN A 160 -8.07 17.03 -20.81
N TYR A 161 -8.04 16.49 -19.58
CA TYR A 161 -8.02 15.05 -19.34
C TYR A 161 -9.31 14.41 -19.85
N THR A 162 -10.46 14.92 -19.45
CA THR A 162 -11.75 14.37 -19.85
C THR A 162 -12.02 14.49 -21.35
N SER A 163 -11.71 15.65 -21.95
CA SER A 163 -11.92 15.89 -23.38
C SER A 163 -10.94 15.12 -24.28
N GLY A 164 -9.69 14.91 -23.83
CA GLY A 164 -8.66 14.17 -24.59
C GLY A 164 -8.62 12.67 -24.27
N PHE A 165 -9.41 12.22 -23.31
CA PHE A 165 -9.29 10.88 -22.74
C PHE A 165 -9.43 9.73 -23.76
N ALA A 166 -10.43 9.80 -24.63
CA ALA A 166 -10.69 8.73 -25.60
C ALA A 166 -9.56 8.58 -26.63
N ALA A 167 -8.94 9.69 -27.02
CA ALA A 167 -7.90 9.71 -28.07
C ALA A 167 -6.51 9.32 -27.56
N ALA A 168 -6.25 9.45 -26.27
CA ALA A 168 -4.95 9.17 -25.69
C ALA A 168 -4.67 7.66 -25.62
N THR A 169 -3.41 7.27 -25.73
CA THR A 169 -2.95 5.90 -25.58
C THR A 169 -2.69 5.55 -24.10
N SER A 170 -2.01 6.46 -23.39
CA SER A 170 -1.76 6.33 -21.96
C SER A 170 -2.59 7.32 -21.17
N ARG A 171 -3.25 6.84 -20.13
CA ARG A 171 -4.17 7.60 -19.28
C ARG A 171 -3.90 7.26 -17.84
N THR A 172 -3.45 8.22 -17.05
CA THR A 172 -3.15 7.98 -15.63
C THR A 172 -3.68 9.08 -14.75
N VAL A 173 -4.11 8.69 -13.55
CA VAL A 173 -4.38 9.59 -12.44
C VAL A 173 -3.31 9.32 -11.38
N GLU A 174 -2.37 10.23 -11.22
CA GLU A 174 -1.40 10.19 -10.14
C GLU A 174 -1.97 10.92 -8.93
N TRP A 175 -1.99 10.26 -7.79
CA TRP A 175 -2.46 10.84 -6.55
C TRP A 175 -1.38 10.75 -5.48
N LYS A 176 -0.78 11.91 -5.15
CA LYS A 176 0.07 12.09 -3.98
C LYS A 176 -0.85 12.37 -2.80
N VAL A 177 -1.17 11.34 -2.06
CA VAL A 177 -2.19 11.40 -1.01
C VAL A 177 -1.73 12.34 0.11
N PRO A 178 -2.44 13.46 0.39
CA PRO A 178 -2.04 14.36 1.46
C PRO A 178 -2.15 13.73 2.85
N ALA A 179 -1.32 14.20 3.79
CA ALA A 179 -1.38 13.77 5.20
C ALA A 179 -2.77 14.03 5.83
N ASN A 180 -3.43 15.10 5.41
CA ASN A 180 -4.74 15.51 5.91
C ASN A 180 -5.91 15.09 5.01
N ALA A 181 -5.71 14.14 4.09
CA ALA A 181 -6.80 13.60 3.27
C ALA A 181 -7.91 13.03 4.17
N PRO A 182 -9.19 13.21 3.82
CA PRO A 182 -10.31 12.65 4.57
C PRO A 182 -10.20 11.14 4.76
N ALA A 183 -10.76 10.59 5.83
CA ALA A 183 -10.74 9.15 6.10
C ALA A 183 -11.47 8.33 5.02
N THR A 184 -12.44 8.94 4.36
CA THR A 184 -13.19 8.34 3.25
C THR A 184 -13.24 9.31 2.10
N LEU A 185 -12.94 8.83 0.91
CA LEU A 185 -13.16 9.48 -0.36
C LEU A 185 -13.86 8.49 -1.30
N TYR A 186 -14.37 9.01 -2.39
CA TYR A 186 -15.12 8.22 -3.36
C TYR A 186 -14.47 8.36 -4.73
N TYR A 187 -14.47 7.27 -5.49
CA TYR A 187 -14.12 7.27 -6.90
C TYR A 187 -15.36 7.08 -7.76
N TRP A 188 -15.38 7.72 -8.90
CA TRP A 188 -16.54 7.76 -9.79
C TRP A 188 -16.13 8.06 -11.23
N CYS A 189 -17.00 7.81 -12.18
CA CYS A 189 -16.78 8.10 -13.60
C CYS A 189 -17.34 9.47 -13.97
N HIS A 190 -16.54 10.27 -14.71
CA HIS A 190 -16.95 11.61 -15.14
C HIS A 190 -18.25 11.59 -15.97
N HIS A 191 -18.47 10.58 -16.80
CA HIS A 191 -19.60 10.54 -17.72
C HIS A 191 -20.78 9.71 -17.24
N HIS A 192 -20.58 8.76 -16.32
CA HIS A 192 -21.62 7.79 -15.95
C HIS A 192 -21.79 7.72 -14.43
N THR A 193 -23.04 7.63 -14.00
CA THR A 193 -23.38 7.40 -12.59
C THR A 193 -23.14 5.93 -12.21
N GLY A 194 -22.98 5.64 -10.94
CA GLY A 194 -23.00 4.29 -10.40
C GLY A 194 -21.77 3.41 -10.70
N GLN A 195 -20.75 3.89 -11.41
CA GLN A 195 -19.60 3.10 -11.81
C GLN A 195 -18.51 2.95 -10.74
N GLY A 196 -18.55 3.75 -9.69
CA GLY A 196 -17.52 3.81 -8.65
C GLY A 196 -18.02 3.39 -7.28
N ASN A 197 -17.12 3.51 -6.29
CA ASN A 197 -17.35 3.21 -4.88
C ASN A 197 -16.48 4.10 -3.99
N SER A 198 -15.92 3.58 -2.90
CA SER A 198 -15.19 4.36 -1.90
C SER A 198 -13.75 3.91 -1.71
N PHE A 199 -12.94 4.85 -1.23
CA PHE A 199 -11.61 4.61 -0.65
C PHE A 199 -11.70 4.66 0.87
N SER A 200 -10.92 3.83 1.54
CA SER A 200 -10.65 3.93 2.96
C SER A 200 -9.22 4.43 3.15
N LEU A 201 -9.04 5.59 3.76
CA LEU A 201 -7.74 6.18 3.96
C LEU A 201 -7.26 5.94 5.39
N SER A 202 -6.06 5.39 5.50
CA SER A 202 -5.35 5.18 6.76
C SER A 202 -4.00 5.88 6.75
N ASP A 203 -3.45 6.08 7.94
CA ASP A 203 -2.05 6.47 8.07
C ASP A 203 -1.15 5.28 7.74
N GLY A 204 0.09 5.56 7.35
CA GLY A 204 1.07 4.51 7.09
C GLY A 204 1.28 3.64 8.34
N ALA A 205 1.69 2.40 8.14
CA ALA A 205 1.82 1.43 9.20
C ALA A 205 3.28 1.25 9.63
N TYR A 206 3.48 1.04 10.94
CA TYR A 206 4.66 0.40 11.47
C TYR A 206 4.41 -1.09 11.57
N LEU A 207 5.22 -1.85 10.85
CA LEU A 207 5.18 -3.30 10.89
C LEU A 207 6.05 -3.76 12.05
N GLU A 208 5.44 -4.48 12.99
CA GLU A 208 6.16 -5.10 14.08
C GLU A 208 7.05 -6.22 13.53
N LEU A 209 8.35 -6.15 13.84
CA LEU A 209 9.27 -7.24 13.57
C LEU A 209 9.23 -8.19 14.77
N VAL A 210 8.44 -9.23 14.67
CA VAL A 210 8.31 -10.23 15.72
C VAL A 210 9.43 -11.25 15.56
N ASN A 211 10.41 -11.22 16.45
CA ASN A 211 11.29 -12.35 16.67
C ASN A 211 10.64 -13.24 17.76
N LYS A 212 9.92 -14.24 17.35
CA LYS A 212 9.52 -15.30 18.29
C LYS A 212 10.68 -16.27 18.44
N ASP A 213 11.29 -16.19 19.59
CA ASP A 213 12.32 -17.07 20.12
C ASP A 213 12.65 -18.28 19.24
N LYS A 214 13.76 -18.17 18.52
CA LYS A 214 14.44 -19.22 17.76
C LYS A 214 13.86 -19.64 16.40
N PHE A 215 12.68 -19.22 15.99
CA PHE A 215 12.07 -19.70 14.75
C PHE A 215 11.67 -18.59 13.79
N GLY A 216 12.65 -17.88 13.28
CA GLY A 216 12.45 -17.02 12.13
C GLY A 216 11.56 -15.79 12.38
N VAL A 217 11.63 -14.89 11.46
CA VAL A 217 10.72 -13.75 11.36
C VAL A 217 9.36 -14.30 10.93
N THR A 218 8.36 -14.20 11.79
CA THR A 218 6.99 -14.35 11.32
C THR A 218 6.68 -13.13 10.49
N GLY A 219 6.89 -13.27 9.20
CA GLY A 219 6.74 -12.22 8.24
C GLY A 219 5.29 -11.83 8.04
N LEU A 220 5.17 -10.85 7.30
CA LEU A 220 4.01 -10.30 6.66
C LEU A 220 3.30 -11.34 5.82
N GLY A 221 2.25 -11.93 6.36
CA GLY A 221 1.40 -12.83 5.60
C GLY A 221 1.69 -14.32 5.80
N THR A 222 0.99 -15.13 5.10
CA THR A 222 0.85 -16.58 5.16
C THR A 222 2.01 -17.34 4.53
N GLU A 223 3.22 -16.82 4.55
CA GLU A 223 4.33 -17.42 3.82
C GLU A 223 5.01 -18.55 4.59
N VAL A 224 5.35 -19.53 3.84
CA VAL A 224 5.91 -20.82 4.25
C VAL A 224 7.35 -20.72 4.65
N TYR A 225 7.69 -21.40 5.72
CA TYR A 225 9.06 -21.48 6.18
C TYR A 225 9.51 -22.93 6.23
N ASN A 226 10.66 -23.20 5.63
CA ASN A 226 11.34 -24.48 5.79
C ASN A 226 11.87 -24.56 7.23
N ILE A 227 11.08 -25.12 8.12
CA ILE A 227 11.47 -25.43 9.47
C ILE A 227 12.00 -26.87 9.45
N GLY A 228 13.28 -27.05 9.72
CA GLY A 228 13.86 -28.38 9.74
C GLY A 228 13.25 -29.27 10.82
N ILE A 229 13.00 -28.75 12.03
CA ILE A 229 12.33 -29.44 13.14
C ILE A 229 11.40 -28.45 13.83
N LEU A 230 10.13 -28.82 14.00
CA LEU A 230 9.17 -28.08 14.82
C LEU A 230 8.97 -28.80 16.16
N THR A 231 9.32 -28.16 17.27
CA THR A 231 8.96 -28.61 18.60
C THR A 231 7.87 -27.68 19.16
N ALA A 232 6.68 -28.17 19.35
CA ALA A 232 5.54 -27.42 19.85
C ALA A 232 4.78 -28.21 20.91
N THR A 233 4.19 -27.51 21.88
CA THR A 233 3.29 -28.13 22.88
C THR A 233 1.92 -28.48 22.27
N SER A 234 1.54 -27.81 21.22
CA SER A 234 0.37 -28.14 20.40
C SER A 234 0.47 -27.54 19.02
N VAL A 235 -0.11 -28.21 18.03
CA VAL A 235 -0.28 -27.72 16.66
C VAL A 235 -1.77 -27.77 16.34
N THR A 236 -2.36 -26.63 15.97
CA THR A 236 -3.73 -26.57 15.45
C THR A 236 -3.67 -26.15 13.98
N ALA A 237 -4.16 -27.00 13.10
CA ALA A 237 -4.19 -26.74 11.68
C ALA A 237 -5.52 -27.22 11.09
N THR A 238 -5.99 -26.55 10.04
CA THR A 238 -7.16 -26.98 9.26
C THR A 238 -6.84 -28.13 8.31
N GLY A 239 -5.56 -28.39 8.07
CA GLY A 239 -5.06 -29.55 7.32
C GLY A 239 -3.56 -29.67 7.49
N ILE A 240 -3.06 -30.88 7.51
CA ILE A 240 -1.63 -31.22 7.53
C ILE A 240 -1.39 -32.16 6.36
N ASP A 241 -0.50 -31.76 5.44
CA ASP A 241 -0.02 -32.63 4.37
C ASP A 241 1.37 -33.14 4.75
N LEU A 242 1.49 -34.45 4.92
CA LEU A 242 2.71 -35.12 5.33
C LEU A 242 3.25 -35.92 4.14
N ASN A 243 4.37 -35.48 3.58
CA ASN A 243 5.12 -36.20 2.53
C ASN A 243 6.14 -37.19 3.10
N GLY A 244 5.79 -37.88 4.15
CA GLY A 244 6.66 -38.82 4.84
C GLY A 244 5.92 -39.61 5.91
N ASP A 245 6.65 -40.37 6.71
CA ASP A 245 6.06 -41.18 7.78
C ASP A 245 5.63 -40.29 8.96
N LEU A 246 4.47 -40.58 9.53
CA LEU A 246 4.01 -40.02 10.80
C LEU A 246 4.38 -41.00 11.92
N ASP A 247 5.34 -40.61 12.76
CA ASP A 247 5.65 -41.33 13.99
C ASP A 247 4.95 -40.65 15.18
N VAL A 248 4.08 -41.38 15.86
CA VAL A 248 3.28 -40.89 16.98
C VAL A 248 3.54 -41.71 18.22
N ASP A 249 4.38 -41.20 19.12
CA ASP A 249 4.66 -41.77 20.41
C ASP A 249 3.56 -41.40 21.45
N GLY A 250 2.36 -41.86 21.29
CA GLY A 250 1.31 -41.50 22.23
C GLY A 250 -0.12 -41.83 21.77
N HIS A 251 -1.10 -41.19 22.38
CA HIS A 251 -2.50 -41.38 22.02
C HIS A 251 -2.84 -40.63 20.74
N THR A 252 -3.23 -41.36 19.72
CA THR A 252 -3.76 -40.81 18.49
C THR A 252 -5.27 -40.96 18.49
N ASN A 253 -6.02 -39.85 18.54
CA ASN A 253 -7.44 -39.88 18.31
C ASN A 253 -7.69 -39.45 16.86
N LEU A 254 -7.80 -40.42 15.97
CA LEU A 254 -8.15 -40.20 14.57
C LEU A 254 -9.66 -40.44 14.40
N ASP A 255 -10.46 -39.40 14.58
CA ASP A 255 -11.89 -39.44 14.31
C ASP A 255 -12.10 -39.38 12.77
N ASN A 256 -12.41 -40.49 12.15
CA ASN A 256 -12.61 -40.72 10.71
C ASN A 256 -11.34 -40.96 9.88
N VAL A 257 -10.83 -42.16 9.94
CA VAL A 257 -10.01 -42.74 8.87
C VAL A 257 -10.88 -43.59 7.97
#